data_4a9170eb37269f1656759bf685ad931a
#
_entry.id   4a9170eb37269f1656759bf685ad931a
#
_cell.length_a   1.000
_cell.length_b   1.000
_cell.length_c   1.000
_cell.angle_alpha   90.00
_cell.angle_beta   90.00
_cell.angle_gamma   90.00
#
_symmetry.space_group_name_H-M   'P 1'
#
loop_
_entity.id
_entity.type
_entity.pdbx_description
1 polymer ?
#
loop_
_entity_poly.entity_id
_entity_poly.type
_entity_poly.pdbx_seq_one_letter_code
_entity_poly.pdbx_strand_id
1 'polypeptide(L)'
;MIGLYAHHQGAGHLTRCRALARALAPHEEAVILSSHPEADVVLPMDAPADERGVTAHGALHWAPQGHDGYTERMAMIAAWVRDHRPSVVHVDLSVEVTALVRLLGVPTTVQALPGIRDDAPHELSFRLADRIVAAWPDWVALPAHLAPSAERVHRVGGISRFEGRALCAVRGRDAAILLGRGGQDGSPAYWHEVARIASAHLGGRCRLLGLDEWVEDPFGVLSEAGVVITAAGQNSVADAAAAGAPMIVLAQQRPFAEQETTARILADAGLAVVPEAPGLPAAGEWPQLIDRALLLGSPQDRRRAWQVDGAASRAAETVLGAAGHGRGGS
;
A
#
# COMPACT_ATOMS: atom_id res chain seq x y z
N MET A 1 -3.19 -18.41 -15.62
CA MET A 1 -3.90 -17.80 -14.46
C MET A 1 -2.89 -17.39 -13.41
N ILE A 2 -3.06 -16.22 -12.82
CA ILE A 2 -2.18 -15.67 -11.77
C ILE A 2 -2.96 -15.58 -10.46
N GLY A 3 -2.35 -16.03 -9.34
CA GLY A 3 -2.92 -15.82 -8.01
C GLY A 3 -2.42 -14.51 -7.40
N LEU A 4 -3.32 -13.74 -6.79
CA LEU A 4 -2.99 -12.55 -6.02
C LEU A 4 -3.49 -12.73 -4.58
N TYR A 5 -2.60 -13.02 -3.66
CA TYR A 5 -2.97 -13.08 -2.24
C TYR A 5 -2.92 -11.68 -1.63
N ALA A 6 -4.07 -11.19 -1.14
CA ALA A 6 -4.17 -9.92 -0.44
C ALA A 6 -4.43 -10.13 1.05
N HIS A 7 -3.56 -9.59 1.90
CA HIS A 7 -3.77 -9.63 3.36
C HIS A 7 -5.07 -8.90 3.72
N HIS A 8 -5.80 -9.41 4.70
CA HIS A 8 -7.13 -8.90 5.05
C HIS A 8 -7.12 -7.69 5.99
N GLN A 9 -5.98 -7.38 6.62
CA GLN A 9 -5.89 -6.21 7.51
C GLN A 9 -5.84 -4.91 6.71
N GLY A 10 -6.96 -4.22 6.68
CA GLY A 10 -7.12 -2.96 5.95
C GLY A 10 -7.42 -3.14 4.46
N ALA A 11 -8.08 -2.15 3.87
CA ALA A 11 -8.48 -2.19 2.46
C ALA A 11 -7.32 -1.97 1.48
N GLY A 12 -6.14 -1.59 1.97
CA GLY A 12 -5.00 -1.21 1.13
C GLY A 12 -4.48 -2.35 0.26
N HIS A 13 -4.35 -3.54 0.83
CA HIS A 13 -3.85 -4.73 0.13
C HIS A 13 -4.79 -5.14 -1.00
N LEU A 14 -6.10 -5.21 -0.73
CA LEU A 14 -7.09 -5.52 -1.75
C LEU A 14 -7.10 -4.47 -2.87
N THR A 15 -7.05 -3.18 -2.52
CA THR A 15 -7.02 -2.08 -3.52
C THR A 15 -5.80 -2.18 -4.42
N ARG A 16 -4.62 -2.48 -3.88
CA ARG A 16 -3.39 -2.69 -4.65
C ARG A 16 -3.48 -3.93 -5.54
N CYS A 17 -3.93 -5.06 -5.01
CA CYS A 17 -4.14 -6.27 -5.79
C CYS A 17 -5.15 -6.07 -6.93
N ARG A 18 -6.20 -5.28 -6.73
CA ARG A 18 -7.16 -4.91 -7.80
C ARG A 18 -6.52 -4.03 -8.88
N ALA A 19 -5.63 -3.10 -8.51
CA ALA A 19 -4.89 -2.31 -9.50
C ALA A 19 -3.95 -3.20 -10.31
N LEU A 20 -3.25 -4.12 -9.65
CA LEU A 20 -2.39 -5.11 -10.30
C LEU A 20 -3.18 -6.08 -11.20
N ALA A 21 -4.33 -6.58 -10.73
CA ALA A 21 -5.21 -7.47 -11.54
C ALA A 21 -5.67 -6.78 -12.83
N ARG A 22 -6.05 -5.50 -12.77
CA ARG A 22 -6.38 -4.72 -13.97
C ARG A 22 -5.21 -4.60 -14.94
N ALA A 23 -3.99 -4.40 -14.43
CA ALA A 23 -2.79 -4.31 -15.27
C ALA A 23 -2.38 -5.68 -15.86
N LEU A 24 -2.68 -6.78 -15.19
CA LEU A 24 -2.44 -8.15 -15.66
C LEU A 24 -3.48 -8.62 -16.69
N ALA A 25 -4.71 -8.12 -16.64
CA ALA A 25 -5.83 -8.57 -17.46
C ALA A 25 -5.57 -8.66 -18.98
N PRO A 26 -4.76 -7.78 -19.61
CA PRO A 26 -4.41 -7.92 -21.03
C PRO A 26 -3.51 -9.12 -21.34
N HIS A 27 -2.88 -9.70 -20.33
CA HIS A 27 -1.87 -10.77 -20.47
C HIS A 27 -2.37 -12.11 -19.96
N GLU A 28 -2.91 -12.13 -18.76
CA GLU A 28 -3.35 -13.36 -18.09
C GLU A 28 -4.41 -13.03 -17.03
N GLU A 29 -5.40 -13.92 -16.89
CA GLU A 29 -6.42 -13.81 -15.84
C GLU A 29 -5.77 -13.82 -14.44
N ALA A 30 -6.18 -12.91 -13.58
CA ALA A 30 -5.73 -12.81 -12.21
C ALA A 30 -6.91 -13.01 -11.24
N VAL A 31 -6.70 -13.83 -10.22
CA VAL A 31 -7.69 -14.18 -9.17
C VAL A 31 -7.17 -13.73 -7.82
N ILE A 32 -7.99 -12.97 -7.09
CA ILE A 32 -7.63 -12.44 -5.78
C ILE A 32 -8.14 -13.37 -4.67
N LEU A 33 -7.21 -13.86 -3.85
CA LEU A 33 -7.50 -14.66 -2.67
C LEU A 33 -7.29 -13.79 -1.41
N SER A 34 -8.33 -13.66 -0.58
CA SER A 34 -8.26 -12.87 0.67
C SER A 34 -9.42 -13.27 1.60
N SER A 35 -9.32 -12.95 2.90
CA SER A 35 -10.50 -13.01 3.78
C SER A 35 -11.39 -11.77 3.68
N HIS A 36 -11.05 -10.82 2.82
CA HIS A 36 -11.93 -9.69 2.54
C HIS A 36 -13.15 -10.19 1.72
N PRO A 37 -14.40 -9.79 2.09
CA PRO A 37 -15.61 -10.33 1.44
C PRO A 37 -15.75 -9.98 -0.05
N GLU A 38 -15.00 -9.03 -0.52
CA GLU A 38 -14.95 -8.61 -1.93
C GLU A 38 -13.82 -9.26 -2.73
N ALA A 39 -13.15 -10.30 -2.21
CA ALA A 39 -12.17 -11.09 -2.95
C ALA A 39 -12.87 -12.09 -3.89
N ASP A 40 -12.17 -12.54 -4.95
CA ASP A 40 -12.69 -13.54 -5.87
C ASP A 40 -12.78 -14.91 -5.18
N VAL A 41 -11.81 -15.22 -4.30
CA VAL A 41 -11.82 -16.38 -3.43
C VAL A 41 -11.77 -15.88 -1.98
N VAL A 42 -12.90 -16.01 -1.27
CA VAL A 42 -12.99 -15.58 0.12
C VAL A 42 -12.44 -16.68 1.03
N LEU A 43 -11.33 -16.37 1.69
CA LEU A 43 -10.65 -17.28 2.62
C LEU A 43 -11.21 -17.13 4.04
N PRO A 44 -11.21 -18.20 4.84
CA PRO A 44 -11.56 -18.13 6.26
C PRO A 44 -10.68 -17.12 7.01
N MET A 45 -11.24 -16.53 8.07
CA MET A 45 -10.49 -15.68 8.99
C MET A 45 -9.54 -16.53 9.85
N ASP A 46 -8.35 -16.02 10.10
CA ASP A 46 -7.32 -16.63 10.93
C ASP A 46 -7.12 -15.93 12.30
N ALA A 47 -8.04 -15.03 12.62
CA ALA A 47 -8.09 -14.28 13.87
C ALA A 47 -9.55 -14.19 14.38
N PRO A 48 -9.78 -14.03 15.70
CA PRO A 48 -8.78 -14.01 16.78
C PRO A 48 -8.23 -15.42 17.06
N ALA A 49 -6.99 -15.50 17.53
CA ALA A 49 -6.37 -16.74 17.99
C ALA A 49 -5.77 -16.56 19.40
N ASP A 50 -5.56 -17.67 20.12
CA ASP A 50 -4.75 -17.64 21.33
C ASP A 50 -3.33 -17.22 20.94
N GLU A 51 -2.80 -16.19 21.57
CA GLU A 51 -1.49 -15.61 21.24
C GLU A 51 -0.30 -16.56 21.50
N ARG A 52 -0.55 -17.72 22.15
CA ARG A 52 0.50 -18.69 22.44
C ARG A 52 0.94 -19.42 21.17
N GLY A 53 2.25 -19.34 20.90
CA GLY A 53 2.87 -20.09 19.79
C GLY A 53 2.56 -19.60 18.38
N VAL A 54 1.93 -18.42 18.24
CA VAL A 54 1.51 -17.88 16.92
C VAL A 54 2.68 -17.56 16.00
N THR A 55 3.89 -17.33 16.53
CA THR A 55 5.07 -16.93 15.72
C THR A 55 5.99 -18.09 15.37
N ALA A 56 5.67 -19.33 15.76
CA ALA A 56 6.56 -20.46 15.56
C ALA A 56 8.02 -20.14 16.01
N HIS A 57 8.16 -19.67 17.25
CA HIS A 57 9.42 -19.23 17.85
C HIS A 57 10.11 -18.07 17.09
N GLY A 58 9.35 -17.20 16.45
CA GLY A 58 9.85 -16.05 15.69
C GLY A 58 10.24 -16.35 14.23
N ALA A 59 10.01 -17.58 13.76
CA ALA A 59 10.25 -17.95 12.36
C ALA A 59 9.17 -17.45 11.41
N LEU A 60 7.96 -17.19 11.91
CA LEU A 60 6.79 -16.73 11.17
C LEU A 60 6.14 -15.55 11.90
N HIS A 61 5.29 -14.78 11.20
CA HIS A 61 4.53 -13.70 11.82
C HIS A 61 3.24 -14.23 12.46
N TRP A 62 2.55 -15.15 11.77
CA TRP A 62 1.25 -15.62 12.20
C TRP A 62 0.98 -17.08 11.79
N ALA A 63 1.16 -18.00 12.73
CA ALA A 63 0.92 -19.42 12.54
C ALA A 63 0.30 -20.04 13.82
N PRO A 64 -0.93 -19.65 14.19
CA PRO A 64 -1.57 -20.11 15.42
C PRO A 64 -1.80 -21.62 15.41
N GLN A 65 -1.46 -22.28 16.52
CA GLN A 65 -1.66 -23.72 16.68
C GLN A 65 -3.11 -24.04 17.01
N GLY A 66 -3.68 -25.06 16.33
CA GLY A 66 -5.05 -25.54 16.59
C GLY A 66 -6.14 -24.55 16.22
N HIS A 67 -5.87 -23.61 15.32
CA HIS A 67 -6.86 -22.63 14.84
C HIS A 67 -7.50 -23.11 13.54
N ASP A 68 -8.77 -23.51 13.60
CA ASP A 68 -9.49 -24.11 12.46
C ASP A 68 -9.49 -23.19 11.22
N GLY A 69 -9.78 -21.89 11.39
CA GLY A 69 -9.83 -20.93 10.29
C GLY A 69 -8.47 -20.75 9.61
N TYR A 70 -7.36 -20.80 10.38
CA TYR A 70 -6.01 -20.75 9.80
C TYR A 70 -5.71 -22.03 9.00
N THR A 71 -6.03 -23.20 9.56
CA THR A 71 -5.85 -24.49 8.89
C THR A 71 -6.66 -24.57 7.61
N GLU A 72 -7.94 -24.21 7.67
CA GLU A 72 -8.84 -24.16 6.51
C GLU A 72 -8.34 -23.20 5.41
N ARG A 73 -7.89 -22.00 5.80
CA ARG A 73 -7.29 -21.02 4.89
C ARG A 73 -6.11 -21.62 4.10
N MET A 74 -5.17 -22.25 4.80
CA MET A 74 -4.00 -22.85 4.17
C MET A 74 -4.38 -24.01 3.26
N ALA A 75 -5.35 -24.83 3.68
CA ALA A 75 -5.89 -25.92 2.88
C ALA A 75 -6.59 -25.40 1.61
N MET A 76 -7.40 -24.32 1.71
CA MET A 76 -8.07 -23.71 0.57
C MET A 76 -7.08 -23.12 -0.44
N ILE A 77 -6.03 -22.43 0.03
CA ILE A 77 -4.98 -21.91 -0.86
C ILE A 77 -4.27 -23.07 -1.58
N ALA A 78 -3.91 -24.14 -0.86
CA ALA A 78 -3.25 -25.29 -1.45
C ALA A 78 -4.16 -26.01 -2.48
N ALA A 79 -5.44 -26.16 -2.17
CA ALA A 79 -6.41 -26.74 -3.10
C ALA A 79 -6.57 -25.86 -4.36
N TRP A 80 -6.71 -24.56 -4.16
CA TRP A 80 -6.80 -23.60 -5.30
C TRP A 80 -5.56 -23.69 -6.21
N VAL A 81 -4.37 -23.73 -5.64
CA VAL A 81 -3.11 -23.88 -6.41
C VAL A 81 -3.09 -25.21 -7.19
N ARG A 82 -3.47 -26.33 -6.55
CA ARG A 82 -3.55 -27.65 -7.20
C ARG A 82 -4.51 -27.65 -8.39
N ASP A 83 -5.68 -27.06 -8.20
CA ASP A 83 -6.80 -27.15 -9.16
C ASP A 83 -6.62 -26.20 -10.34
N HIS A 84 -6.05 -25.01 -10.09
CA HIS A 84 -5.89 -23.97 -11.12
C HIS A 84 -4.48 -23.89 -11.71
N ARG A 85 -3.47 -24.49 -11.07
CA ARG A 85 -2.06 -24.50 -11.52
C ARG A 85 -1.58 -23.12 -11.99
N PRO A 86 -1.62 -22.10 -11.10
CA PRO A 86 -1.26 -20.75 -11.50
C PRO A 86 0.18 -20.69 -12.03
N SER A 87 0.43 -19.83 -13.00
CA SER A 87 1.75 -19.57 -13.56
C SER A 87 2.68 -18.89 -12.54
N VAL A 88 2.11 -18.09 -11.64
CA VAL A 88 2.78 -17.39 -10.54
C VAL A 88 1.74 -17.00 -9.49
N VAL A 89 2.17 -16.85 -8.24
CA VAL A 89 1.37 -16.23 -7.18
C VAL A 89 2.12 -15.01 -6.65
N HIS A 90 1.44 -13.87 -6.65
CA HIS A 90 1.90 -12.66 -5.98
C HIS A 90 1.31 -12.61 -4.56
N VAL A 91 2.16 -12.44 -3.55
CA VAL A 91 1.76 -12.39 -2.14
C VAL A 91 1.93 -10.98 -1.61
N ASP A 92 0.81 -10.30 -1.36
CA ASP A 92 0.80 -8.99 -0.72
C ASP A 92 0.68 -9.17 0.80
N LEU A 93 1.84 -9.30 1.42
CA LEU A 93 2.14 -9.56 2.83
C LEU A 93 1.60 -10.89 3.39
N SER A 94 2.42 -11.89 3.38
CA SER A 94 2.40 -13.04 4.30
C SER A 94 3.60 -13.92 4.02
N VAL A 95 4.47 -14.12 4.98
CA VAL A 95 5.58 -15.08 4.86
C VAL A 95 5.04 -16.52 4.82
N GLU A 96 3.97 -16.79 5.55
CA GLU A 96 3.32 -18.11 5.64
C GLU A 96 2.79 -18.55 4.28
N VAL A 97 2.05 -17.65 3.61
CA VAL A 97 1.51 -17.92 2.27
C VAL A 97 2.63 -17.99 1.24
N THR A 98 3.65 -17.13 1.35
CA THR A 98 4.84 -17.19 0.48
C THR A 98 5.52 -18.54 0.58
N ALA A 99 5.74 -19.04 1.80
CA ALA A 99 6.35 -20.34 2.04
C ALA A 99 5.47 -21.49 1.52
N LEU A 100 4.16 -21.45 1.79
CA LEU A 100 3.21 -22.46 1.30
C LEU A 100 3.23 -22.56 -0.23
N VAL A 101 3.08 -21.43 -0.92
CA VAL A 101 3.05 -21.39 -2.39
C VAL A 101 4.37 -21.91 -2.97
N ARG A 102 5.51 -21.51 -2.38
CA ARG A 102 6.82 -21.98 -2.83
C ARG A 102 6.98 -23.48 -2.60
N LEU A 103 6.51 -24.03 -1.48
CA LEU A 103 6.51 -25.47 -1.21
C LEU A 103 5.61 -26.26 -2.17
N LEU A 104 4.58 -25.65 -2.73
CA LEU A 104 3.74 -26.23 -3.77
C LEU A 104 4.37 -26.15 -5.17
N GLY A 105 5.60 -25.63 -5.28
CA GLY A 105 6.34 -25.58 -6.54
C GLY A 105 5.92 -24.46 -7.51
N VAL A 106 5.21 -23.44 -7.01
CA VAL A 106 4.73 -22.32 -7.83
C VAL A 106 5.71 -21.15 -7.73
N PRO A 107 6.10 -20.50 -8.84
CA PRO A 107 6.83 -19.24 -8.82
C PRO A 107 6.11 -18.19 -7.98
N THR A 108 6.87 -17.46 -7.15
CA THR A 108 6.28 -16.59 -6.14
C THR A 108 6.88 -15.20 -6.19
N THR A 109 6.04 -14.19 -6.23
CA THR A 109 6.46 -12.79 -6.06
C THR A 109 5.89 -12.24 -4.77
N VAL A 110 6.61 -11.32 -4.13
CA VAL A 110 6.15 -10.70 -2.88
C VAL A 110 6.14 -9.19 -2.97
N GLN A 111 5.20 -8.57 -2.25
CA GLN A 111 5.16 -7.14 -2.08
C GLN A 111 6.13 -6.71 -0.97
N ALA A 112 7.06 -5.81 -1.28
CA ALA A 112 7.83 -5.10 -0.26
C ALA A 112 7.09 -3.83 0.17
N LEU A 113 7.18 -3.52 1.46
CA LEU A 113 6.69 -2.27 2.04
C LEU A 113 7.88 -1.46 2.60
N PRO A 114 7.78 -0.13 2.67
CA PRO A 114 8.76 0.71 3.37
C PRO A 114 8.88 0.32 4.84
N GLY A 115 9.93 0.83 5.49
CA GLY A 115 10.17 0.59 6.92
C GLY A 115 11.34 -0.35 7.18
N ILE A 116 11.47 -0.78 8.44
CA ILE A 116 12.55 -1.65 8.92
C ILE A 116 11.98 -3.05 9.03
N ARG A 117 12.39 -3.95 8.13
CA ARG A 117 11.86 -5.32 8.01
C ARG A 117 13.01 -6.33 8.00
N ASP A 118 13.82 -6.26 9.06
CA ASP A 118 15.04 -7.05 9.25
C ASP A 118 14.85 -8.26 10.19
N ASP A 119 13.60 -8.61 10.44
CA ASP A 119 13.22 -9.80 11.21
C ASP A 119 13.29 -11.08 10.34
N ALA A 120 13.42 -12.22 11.02
CA ALA A 120 13.57 -13.52 10.36
C ALA A 120 12.41 -13.88 9.40
N PRO A 121 11.12 -13.61 9.72
CA PRO A 121 10.02 -13.86 8.78
C PRO A 121 10.10 -13.05 7.49
N HIS A 122 10.41 -11.76 7.56
CA HIS A 122 10.59 -10.96 6.35
C HIS A 122 11.79 -11.41 5.53
N GLU A 123 12.94 -11.71 6.19
CA GLU A 123 14.10 -12.26 5.51
C GLU A 123 13.74 -13.55 4.78
N LEU A 124 13.02 -14.46 5.43
CA LEU A 124 12.57 -15.71 4.82
C LEU A 124 11.68 -15.44 3.59
N SER A 125 10.72 -14.54 3.70
CA SER A 125 9.83 -14.17 2.60
C SER A 125 10.61 -13.66 1.38
N PHE A 126 11.54 -12.72 1.59
CA PHE A 126 12.36 -12.16 0.51
C PHE A 126 13.33 -13.18 -0.10
N ARG A 127 13.81 -14.15 0.67
CA ARG A 127 14.67 -15.23 0.16
C ARG A 127 13.89 -16.24 -0.68
N LEU A 128 12.63 -16.52 -0.33
CA LEU A 128 11.76 -17.47 -1.06
C LEU A 128 11.21 -16.89 -2.37
N ALA A 129 11.07 -15.57 -2.46
CA ALA A 129 10.48 -14.91 -3.62
C ALA A 129 11.40 -14.96 -4.85
N ASP A 130 10.85 -15.27 -6.02
CA ASP A 130 11.55 -15.18 -7.30
C ASP A 130 11.75 -13.72 -7.74
N ARG A 131 10.78 -12.84 -7.43
CA ARG A 131 10.87 -11.38 -7.60
C ARG A 131 10.17 -10.65 -6.47
N ILE A 132 10.61 -9.42 -6.19
CA ILE A 132 10.08 -8.56 -5.14
C ILE A 132 9.58 -7.27 -5.77
N VAL A 133 8.29 -6.99 -5.62
CA VAL A 133 7.66 -5.75 -6.08
C VAL A 133 7.78 -4.71 -4.98
N ALA A 134 8.40 -3.58 -5.28
CA ALA A 134 8.56 -2.46 -4.36
C ALA A 134 7.76 -1.26 -4.88
N ALA A 135 6.60 -0.97 -4.26
CA ALA A 135 5.65 0.06 -4.71
C ALA A 135 6.10 1.48 -4.31
N TRP A 136 7.31 1.85 -4.68
CA TRP A 136 7.90 3.19 -4.54
C TRP A 136 8.83 3.51 -5.71
N PRO A 137 9.19 4.80 -5.92
CA PRO A 137 10.02 5.24 -7.05
C PRO A 137 11.42 4.61 -7.06
N ASP A 138 12.01 4.51 -8.23
CA ASP A 138 13.34 3.92 -8.45
C ASP A 138 14.49 4.75 -7.83
N TRP A 139 14.28 6.05 -7.62
CA TRP A 139 15.24 6.94 -6.95
C TRP A 139 15.26 6.77 -5.42
N VAL A 140 14.26 6.10 -4.82
CA VAL A 140 14.26 5.79 -3.38
C VAL A 140 15.36 4.78 -3.11
N ALA A 141 16.21 5.07 -2.12
CA ALA A 141 17.29 4.18 -1.75
C ALA A 141 16.74 2.80 -1.33
N LEU A 142 17.43 1.75 -1.74
CA LEU A 142 17.06 0.40 -1.36
C LEU A 142 17.31 0.21 0.16
N PRO A 143 16.28 -0.19 0.94
CA PRO A 143 16.47 -0.50 2.34
C PRO A 143 17.53 -1.58 2.57
N ALA A 144 18.31 -1.46 3.64
CA ALA A 144 19.42 -2.39 3.93
C ALA A 144 18.98 -3.85 4.00
N HIS A 145 17.81 -4.14 4.55
CA HIS A 145 17.27 -5.49 4.65
C HIS A 145 16.94 -6.12 3.28
N LEU A 146 16.77 -5.33 2.22
CA LEU A 146 16.57 -5.82 0.85
C LEU A 146 17.88 -5.95 0.06
N ALA A 147 19.01 -5.46 0.57
CA ALA A 147 20.30 -5.53 -0.12
C ALA A 147 20.70 -6.96 -0.54
N PRO A 148 20.50 -8.02 0.29
CA PRO A 148 20.80 -9.40 -0.12
C PRO A 148 19.92 -9.90 -1.29
N SER A 149 18.81 -9.24 -1.59
CA SER A 149 17.88 -9.59 -2.67
C SER A 149 17.82 -8.53 -3.76
N ALA A 150 18.75 -7.58 -3.80
CA ALA A 150 18.71 -6.39 -4.64
C ALA A 150 18.42 -6.67 -6.13
N GLU A 151 19.00 -7.73 -6.70
CA GLU A 151 18.79 -8.12 -8.11
C GLU A 151 17.36 -8.58 -8.42
N ARG A 152 16.61 -8.99 -7.37
CA ARG A 152 15.21 -9.43 -7.49
C ARG A 152 14.21 -8.35 -7.12
N VAL A 153 14.68 -7.18 -6.64
CA VAL A 153 13.82 -6.05 -6.25
C VAL A 153 13.54 -5.16 -7.44
N HIS A 154 12.26 -4.99 -7.75
CA HIS A 154 11.77 -4.11 -8.80
C HIS A 154 11.00 -2.95 -8.20
N ARG A 155 11.58 -1.74 -8.23
CA ARG A 155 10.96 -0.50 -7.77
C ARG A 155 10.05 0.02 -8.89
N VAL A 156 8.74 -0.07 -8.66
CA VAL A 156 7.74 0.12 -9.72
C VAL A 156 7.05 1.50 -9.70
N GLY A 157 7.35 2.33 -8.71
CA GLY A 157 6.63 3.58 -8.48
C GLY A 157 5.40 3.39 -7.59
N GLY A 158 4.66 4.45 -7.35
CA GLY A 158 3.46 4.42 -6.50
C GLY A 158 2.27 3.80 -7.22
N ILE A 159 1.83 2.61 -6.82
CA ILE A 159 0.65 1.95 -7.41
C ILE A 159 -0.61 2.64 -6.90
N SER A 160 -1.34 3.30 -7.79
CA SER A 160 -2.62 3.96 -7.50
C SER A 160 -3.75 3.37 -8.33
N ARG A 161 -4.94 3.28 -7.72
CA ARG A 161 -6.19 2.96 -8.45
C ARG A 161 -6.59 4.05 -9.45
N PHE A 162 -5.96 5.22 -9.41
CA PHE A 162 -6.24 6.39 -10.24
C PHE A 162 -5.20 6.63 -11.33
N GLU A 163 -4.33 5.66 -11.58
CA GLU A 163 -3.37 5.72 -12.68
C GLU A 163 -4.07 6.03 -14.01
N GLY A 164 -3.45 6.88 -14.83
CA GLY A 164 -3.97 7.26 -16.16
C GLY A 164 -5.08 8.32 -16.15
N ARG A 165 -5.61 8.72 -15.00
CA ARG A 165 -6.64 9.78 -14.95
C ARG A 165 -6.01 11.16 -15.19
N ALA A 166 -6.75 12.01 -15.92
CA ALA A 166 -6.31 13.37 -16.23
C ALA A 166 -6.26 14.24 -14.96
N LEU A 167 -5.20 15.03 -14.81
CA LEU A 167 -5.09 16.02 -13.73
C LEU A 167 -6.06 17.18 -13.97
N CYS A 168 -6.59 17.73 -12.88
CA CYS A 168 -7.35 18.98 -12.95
C CYS A 168 -6.41 20.13 -13.35
N ALA A 169 -6.86 20.95 -14.30
CA ALA A 169 -6.08 22.08 -14.80
C ALA A 169 -5.88 23.18 -13.76
N VAL A 170 -6.89 23.39 -12.90
CA VAL A 170 -6.89 24.43 -11.88
C VAL A 170 -7.33 23.84 -10.55
N ARG A 171 -6.52 24.03 -9.51
CA ARG A 171 -6.87 23.66 -8.16
C ARG A 171 -7.63 24.78 -7.45
N GLY A 172 -8.63 24.37 -6.68
CA GLY A 172 -9.42 25.30 -5.87
C GLY A 172 -8.76 25.70 -4.56
N ARG A 173 -9.53 26.38 -3.73
CA ARG A 173 -9.17 26.72 -2.35
C ARG A 173 -9.70 25.69 -1.33
N ASP A 174 -10.31 24.62 -1.80
CA ASP A 174 -10.82 23.55 -0.93
C ASP A 174 -9.67 22.70 -0.40
N ALA A 175 -9.87 22.10 0.76
CA ALA A 175 -8.99 21.08 1.29
C ALA A 175 -9.71 19.72 1.34
N ALA A 176 -8.93 18.63 1.37
CA ALA A 176 -9.43 17.31 1.64
C ALA A 176 -8.59 16.64 2.73
N ILE A 177 -9.25 16.05 3.71
CA ILE A 177 -8.62 15.18 4.70
C ILE A 177 -9.00 13.76 4.32
N LEU A 178 -8.01 12.97 3.89
CA LEU A 178 -8.21 11.58 3.47
C LEU A 178 -7.84 10.65 4.63
N LEU A 179 -8.86 10.14 5.28
CA LEU A 179 -8.75 9.25 6.42
C LEU A 179 -8.98 7.80 5.96
N GLY A 180 -7.98 6.91 6.16
CA GLY A 180 -8.06 5.52 5.72
C GLY A 180 -8.87 4.61 6.66
N ARG A 181 -9.33 3.46 6.17
CA ARG A 181 -10.06 2.45 6.98
C ARG A 181 -9.18 1.70 8.00
N GLY A 182 -7.87 1.85 7.96
CA GLY A 182 -6.93 1.10 8.81
C GLY A 182 -6.76 1.63 10.24
N GLY A 183 -7.68 2.45 10.72
CA GLY A 183 -7.58 3.17 11.99
C GLY A 183 -6.79 4.47 11.84
N GLN A 184 -7.03 5.42 12.73
CA GLN A 184 -6.43 6.74 12.65
C GLN A 184 -6.11 7.27 14.02
N ASP A 185 -5.00 8.00 14.10
CA ASP A 185 -4.72 8.84 15.22
C ASP A 185 -5.65 10.06 15.19
N GLY A 186 -6.06 10.52 16.36
CA GLY A 186 -6.95 11.67 16.50
C GLY A 186 -8.44 11.30 16.61
N SER A 187 -9.12 12.05 17.48
CA SER A 187 -10.56 11.93 17.66
C SER A 187 -11.32 12.59 16.50
N PRO A 188 -12.60 12.24 16.27
CA PRO A 188 -13.44 12.99 15.33
C PRO A 188 -13.45 14.50 15.59
N ALA A 189 -13.48 14.92 16.85
CA ALA A 189 -13.44 16.34 17.23
C ALA A 189 -12.14 17.03 16.78
N TYR A 190 -11.00 16.35 16.89
CA TYR A 190 -9.73 16.86 16.38
C TYR A 190 -9.80 17.11 14.86
N TRP A 191 -10.28 16.15 14.10
CA TRP A 191 -10.35 16.26 12.65
C TRP A 191 -11.36 17.32 12.18
N HIS A 192 -12.47 17.48 12.89
CA HIS A 192 -13.42 18.58 12.61
C HIS A 192 -12.76 19.95 12.89
N GLU A 193 -11.97 20.07 13.93
CA GLU A 193 -11.23 21.32 14.21
C GLU A 193 -10.18 21.60 13.12
N VAL A 194 -9.42 20.58 12.69
CA VAL A 194 -8.49 20.72 11.56
C VAL A 194 -9.21 21.16 10.28
N ALA A 195 -10.36 20.56 9.98
CA ALA A 195 -11.16 20.93 8.83
C ALA A 195 -11.66 22.39 8.91
N ARG A 196 -12.08 22.82 10.09
CA ARG A 196 -12.50 24.22 10.35
C ARG A 196 -11.33 25.20 10.11
N ILE A 197 -10.14 24.87 10.62
CA ILE A 197 -8.93 25.68 10.45
C ILE A 197 -8.55 25.75 8.97
N ALA A 198 -8.48 24.61 8.28
CA ALA A 198 -8.15 24.56 6.86
C ALA A 198 -9.14 25.37 6.00
N SER A 199 -10.45 25.22 6.26
CA SER A 199 -11.49 25.99 5.58
C SER A 199 -11.33 27.49 5.78
N ALA A 200 -11.11 27.94 7.01
CA ALA A 200 -10.94 29.35 7.34
C ALA A 200 -9.66 29.94 6.72
N HIS A 201 -8.56 29.17 6.75
CA HIS A 201 -7.26 29.61 6.25
C HIS A 201 -7.24 29.72 4.71
N LEU A 202 -7.81 28.75 4.00
CA LEU A 202 -7.86 28.71 2.54
C LEU A 202 -9.00 29.58 1.95
N GLY A 203 -10.01 29.89 2.74
CA GLY A 203 -11.24 30.55 2.25
C GLY A 203 -12.08 29.65 1.36
N GLY A 204 -12.00 28.32 1.57
CA GLY A 204 -12.74 27.29 0.87
C GLY A 204 -13.40 26.30 1.83
N ARG A 205 -13.80 25.13 1.34
CA ARG A 205 -14.36 24.04 2.16
C ARG A 205 -13.29 22.99 2.43
N CYS A 206 -13.37 22.30 3.58
CA CYS A 206 -12.59 21.12 3.85
C CYS A 206 -13.50 19.91 3.96
N ARG A 207 -13.21 18.87 3.17
CA ARG A 207 -13.96 17.61 3.16
C ARG A 207 -13.24 16.55 3.98
N LEU A 208 -13.98 15.86 4.84
CA LEU A 208 -13.48 14.80 5.73
C LEU A 208 -13.83 13.42 5.15
N LEU A 209 -13.02 12.95 4.21
CA LEU A 209 -13.22 11.67 3.54
C LEU A 209 -12.82 10.51 4.47
N GLY A 210 -13.76 9.59 4.72
CA GLY A 210 -13.57 8.44 5.60
C GLY A 210 -14.01 8.69 7.05
N LEU A 211 -14.50 9.90 7.39
CA LEU A 211 -15.11 10.24 8.67
C LEU A 211 -16.56 10.70 8.48
N ASP A 212 -16.78 11.87 7.89
CA ASP A 212 -18.12 12.41 7.68
C ASP A 212 -18.78 11.85 6.43
N GLU A 213 -17.99 11.53 5.42
CA GLU A 213 -18.47 11.00 4.16
C GLU A 213 -17.58 9.85 3.65
N TRP A 214 -18.25 8.87 3.07
CA TRP A 214 -17.57 7.84 2.31
C TRP A 214 -17.73 8.10 0.81
N VAL A 215 -16.60 8.34 0.12
CA VAL A 215 -16.58 8.55 -1.33
C VAL A 215 -15.81 7.38 -1.95
N GLU A 216 -16.49 6.60 -2.77
CA GLU A 216 -15.89 5.44 -3.45
C GLU A 216 -14.78 5.86 -4.40
N ASP A 217 -15.01 6.93 -5.17
CA ASP A 217 -14.04 7.54 -6.07
C ASP A 217 -13.71 8.98 -5.64
N PRO A 218 -12.74 9.17 -4.73
CA PRO A 218 -12.34 10.49 -4.27
C PRO A 218 -11.42 11.24 -5.24
N PHE A 219 -11.12 10.74 -6.43
CA PHE A 219 -10.15 11.36 -7.34
C PHE A 219 -10.49 12.81 -7.67
N GLY A 220 -11.76 13.10 -7.99
CA GLY A 220 -12.20 14.47 -8.29
C GLY A 220 -11.88 15.41 -7.12
N VAL A 221 -12.24 14.99 -5.90
CA VAL A 221 -11.97 15.77 -4.69
C VAL A 221 -10.46 16.00 -4.49
N LEU A 222 -9.65 14.96 -4.63
CA LEU A 222 -8.19 15.05 -4.46
C LEU A 222 -7.54 15.90 -5.55
N SER A 223 -8.03 15.82 -6.79
CA SER A 223 -7.47 16.57 -7.92
C SER A 223 -7.81 18.05 -7.92
N GLU A 224 -8.96 18.42 -7.33
CA GLU A 224 -9.43 19.80 -7.22
C GLU A 224 -8.95 20.50 -5.94
N ALA A 225 -8.63 19.74 -4.89
CA ALA A 225 -8.18 20.29 -3.61
C ALA A 225 -6.89 21.08 -3.73
N GLY A 226 -6.83 22.25 -3.10
CA GLY A 226 -5.61 23.03 -2.93
C GLY A 226 -4.59 22.34 -2.04
N VAL A 227 -5.07 21.61 -1.01
CA VAL A 227 -4.24 20.82 -0.10
C VAL A 227 -4.95 19.52 0.26
N VAL A 228 -4.21 18.42 0.30
CA VAL A 228 -4.66 17.12 0.82
C VAL A 228 -3.88 16.76 2.08
N ILE A 229 -4.60 16.47 3.15
CA ILE A 229 -4.05 15.98 4.41
C ILE A 229 -4.31 14.49 4.47
N THR A 230 -3.28 13.67 4.69
CA THR A 230 -3.43 12.20 4.72
C THR A 230 -2.37 11.54 5.60
N ALA A 231 -2.63 10.29 5.98
CA ALA A 231 -1.61 9.45 6.59
C ALA A 231 -0.57 8.99 5.55
N ALA A 232 0.61 8.56 6.03
CA ALA A 232 1.71 8.10 5.17
C ALA A 232 1.53 6.66 4.63
N GLY A 233 0.30 6.17 4.55
CA GLY A 233 0.01 4.86 3.95
C GLY A 233 0.25 4.86 2.44
N GLN A 234 0.86 3.80 1.91
CA GLN A 234 1.28 3.73 0.50
C GLN A 234 0.18 4.07 -0.50
N ASN A 235 -1.02 3.52 -0.32
CA ASN A 235 -2.12 3.78 -1.26
C ASN A 235 -2.62 5.22 -1.19
N SER A 236 -2.76 5.78 0.02
CA SER A 236 -3.22 7.17 0.19
C SER A 236 -2.22 8.16 -0.43
N VAL A 237 -0.93 7.91 -0.24
CA VAL A 237 0.15 8.69 -0.86
C VAL A 237 0.12 8.54 -2.38
N ALA A 238 -0.01 7.31 -2.89
CA ALA A 238 -0.07 7.07 -4.34
C ALA A 238 -1.33 7.70 -4.97
N ASP A 239 -2.47 7.63 -4.29
CA ASP A 239 -3.74 8.24 -4.76
C ASP A 239 -3.64 9.78 -4.79
N ALA A 240 -3.08 10.39 -3.75
CA ALA A 240 -2.85 11.83 -3.71
C ALA A 240 -1.81 12.28 -4.74
N ALA A 241 -0.73 11.51 -4.94
CA ALA A 241 0.26 11.75 -5.98
C ALA A 241 -0.34 11.59 -7.39
N ALA A 242 -1.18 10.56 -7.62
CA ALA A 242 -1.91 10.38 -8.88
C ALA A 242 -2.81 11.58 -9.22
N ALA A 243 -3.44 12.15 -8.21
CA ALA A 243 -4.21 13.39 -8.33
C ALA A 243 -3.32 14.64 -8.44
N GLY A 244 -1.99 14.52 -8.29
CA GLY A 244 -1.07 15.65 -8.28
C GLY A 244 -1.28 16.59 -7.08
N ALA A 245 -1.87 16.13 -5.97
CA ALA A 245 -2.24 16.97 -4.85
C ALA A 245 -1.04 17.46 -4.04
N PRO A 246 -1.00 18.73 -3.61
CA PRO A 246 -0.10 19.15 -2.54
C PRO A 246 -0.46 18.40 -1.26
N MET A 247 0.52 17.76 -0.61
CA MET A 247 0.25 16.87 0.51
C MET A 247 0.83 17.41 1.82
N ILE A 248 0.02 17.31 2.89
CA ILE A 248 0.51 17.26 4.27
C ILE A 248 0.37 15.81 4.70
N VAL A 249 1.48 15.17 5.05
CA VAL A 249 1.51 13.74 5.36
C VAL A 249 1.85 13.52 6.82
N LEU A 250 0.98 12.80 7.52
CA LEU A 250 1.12 12.47 8.92
C LEU A 250 1.52 11.00 9.07
N ALA A 251 2.67 10.75 9.68
CA ALA A 251 3.09 9.40 10.00
C ALA A 251 2.31 8.91 11.23
N GLN A 252 1.56 7.84 11.06
CA GLN A 252 0.92 7.12 12.16
C GLN A 252 1.86 6.02 12.66
N GLN A 253 1.81 5.72 13.96
CA GLN A 253 2.53 4.57 14.49
C GLN A 253 2.01 3.28 13.83
N ARG A 254 2.90 2.61 13.10
CA ARG A 254 2.64 1.32 12.46
C ARG A 254 3.82 0.37 12.69
N PRO A 255 3.57 -0.95 12.69
CA PRO A 255 4.67 -1.91 12.76
C PRO A 255 5.75 -1.60 11.74
N PHE A 256 7.00 -1.87 12.12
CA PHE A 256 8.17 -1.72 11.25
C PHE A 256 8.50 -0.29 10.79
N ALA A 257 8.01 0.74 11.48
CA ALA A 257 8.20 2.15 11.13
C ALA A 257 7.82 2.46 9.65
N GLU A 258 6.78 1.80 9.13
CA GLU A 258 6.40 1.90 7.71
C GLU A 258 6.03 3.33 7.31
N GLN A 259 5.14 3.95 8.10
CA GLN A 259 4.66 5.28 7.77
C GLN A 259 5.68 6.38 8.05
N GLU A 260 6.47 6.25 9.09
CA GLU A 260 7.57 7.15 9.41
C GLU A 260 8.61 7.17 8.28
N THR A 261 8.91 5.99 7.74
CA THR A 261 9.85 5.86 6.61
C THR A 261 9.27 6.51 5.34
N THR A 262 8.00 6.25 5.03
CA THR A 262 7.34 6.86 3.86
C THR A 262 7.28 8.38 3.98
N ALA A 263 6.90 8.90 5.16
CA ALA A 263 6.82 10.33 5.41
C ALA A 263 8.19 11.01 5.24
N ARG A 264 9.26 10.40 5.78
CA ARG A 264 10.63 10.92 5.63
C ARG A 264 11.06 10.95 4.16
N ILE A 265 10.83 9.88 3.39
CA ILE A 265 11.14 9.85 1.96
C ILE A 265 10.45 11.00 1.22
N LEU A 266 9.17 11.24 1.52
CA LEU A 266 8.41 12.32 0.88
C LEU A 266 8.91 13.71 1.28
N ALA A 267 9.27 13.91 2.54
CA ALA A 267 9.81 15.18 3.04
C ALA A 267 11.18 15.48 2.44
N ASP A 268 12.10 14.50 2.44
CA ASP A 268 13.45 14.63 1.90
C ASP A 268 13.44 14.94 0.41
N ALA A 269 12.46 14.40 -0.31
CA ALA A 269 12.25 14.66 -1.74
C ALA A 269 11.45 15.96 -2.04
N GLY A 270 10.98 16.68 -1.03
CA GLY A 270 10.14 17.86 -1.22
C GLY A 270 8.78 17.58 -1.86
N LEU A 271 8.25 16.37 -1.71
CA LEU A 271 6.98 15.92 -2.30
C LEU A 271 5.78 16.08 -1.35
N ALA A 272 6.04 16.21 -0.07
CA ALA A 272 5.03 16.47 0.95
C ALA A 272 5.57 17.33 2.08
N VAL A 273 4.68 18.01 2.76
CA VAL A 273 4.97 18.63 4.06
C VAL A 273 4.72 17.60 5.15
N VAL A 274 5.72 17.37 5.98
CA VAL A 274 5.63 16.48 7.14
C VAL A 274 5.86 17.33 8.40
N PRO A 275 5.03 17.23 9.46
CA PRO A 275 5.28 17.89 10.73
C PRO A 275 6.61 17.45 11.32
N GLU A 276 7.33 18.38 11.96
CA GLU A 276 8.66 18.11 12.56
C GLU A 276 8.54 17.27 13.84
N ALA A 277 7.50 17.55 14.64
CA ALA A 277 7.23 16.81 15.86
C ALA A 277 6.43 15.51 15.53
N PRO A 278 6.71 14.39 16.21
CA PRO A 278 5.91 13.18 16.07
C PRO A 278 4.49 13.39 16.61
N GLY A 279 3.52 12.73 15.97
CA GLY A 279 2.12 12.78 16.37
C GLY A 279 1.30 13.81 15.59
N LEU A 280 0.17 14.19 16.17
CA LEU A 280 -0.77 15.11 15.54
C LEU A 280 -0.39 16.56 15.84
N PRO A 281 -0.33 17.45 14.82
CA PRO A 281 -0.05 18.88 15.03
C PRO A 281 -1.07 19.56 15.92
N ALA A 282 -0.61 20.51 16.73
CA ALA A 282 -1.53 21.38 17.48
C ALA A 282 -2.29 22.31 16.52
N ALA A 283 -3.46 22.81 16.97
CA ALA A 283 -4.33 23.66 16.15
C ALA A 283 -3.61 24.87 15.52
N GLY A 284 -2.68 25.48 16.26
CA GLY A 284 -1.92 26.65 15.80
C GLY A 284 -0.87 26.36 14.72
N GLU A 285 -0.49 25.10 14.49
CA GLU A 285 0.54 24.73 13.51
C GLU A 285 -0.04 24.57 12.09
N TRP A 286 -1.32 24.25 11.98
CA TRP A 286 -1.97 23.95 10.71
C TRP A 286 -1.87 25.05 9.65
N PRO A 287 -2.06 26.34 9.97
CA PRO A 287 -1.90 27.40 8.98
C PRO A 287 -0.53 27.38 8.29
N GLN A 288 0.55 27.23 9.06
CA GLN A 288 1.90 27.20 8.53
C GLN A 288 2.16 25.92 7.70
N LEU A 289 1.64 24.77 8.12
CA LEU A 289 1.74 23.52 7.33
C LEU A 289 1.01 23.64 5.99
N ILE A 290 -0.17 24.27 5.98
CA ILE A 290 -0.95 24.53 4.78
C ILE A 290 -0.18 25.47 3.84
N ASP A 291 0.35 26.58 4.33
CA ASP A 291 1.12 27.53 3.53
C ASP A 291 2.35 26.85 2.89
N ARG A 292 3.07 26.02 3.63
CA ARG A 292 4.18 25.22 3.11
C ARG A 292 3.72 24.25 2.03
N ALA A 293 2.58 23.60 2.21
CA ALA A 293 2.05 22.66 1.21
C ALA A 293 1.66 23.35 -0.10
N LEU A 294 1.11 24.56 -0.03
CA LEU A 294 0.78 25.36 -1.23
C LEU A 294 2.02 25.74 -2.06
N LEU A 295 3.21 25.74 -1.46
CA LEU A 295 4.47 26.03 -2.14
C LEU A 295 5.12 24.81 -2.78
N LEU A 296 4.61 23.59 -2.58
CA LEU A 296 5.12 22.39 -3.25
C LEU A 296 4.96 22.52 -4.77
N GLY A 297 5.88 21.94 -5.52
CA GLY A 297 5.99 22.04 -6.98
C GLY A 297 4.70 21.76 -7.77
N SER A 298 4.75 21.69 -9.08
CA SER A 298 3.55 21.52 -9.91
C SER A 298 2.88 20.15 -9.70
N PRO A 299 1.55 20.03 -9.99
CA PRO A 299 0.85 18.74 -9.93
C PRO A 299 1.50 17.66 -10.79
N GLN A 300 1.98 18.03 -11.97
CA GLN A 300 2.67 17.13 -12.90
C GLN A 300 3.99 16.62 -12.32
N ASP A 301 4.75 17.50 -11.68
CA ASP A 301 6.06 17.15 -11.10
C ASP A 301 5.89 16.19 -9.92
N ARG A 302 4.91 16.41 -9.05
CA ARG A 302 4.62 15.50 -7.93
C ARG A 302 4.20 14.12 -8.41
N ARG A 303 3.29 14.04 -9.39
CA ARG A 303 2.85 12.76 -9.99
C ARG A 303 4.01 12.03 -10.65
N ARG A 304 4.83 12.75 -11.43
CA ARG A 304 6.01 12.20 -12.09
C ARG A 304 7.05 11.73 -11.09
N ALA A 305 7.32 12.53 -10.05
CA ALA A 305 8.32 12.19 -9.05
C ALA A 305 7.94 10.93 -8.27
N TRP A 306 6.65 10.72 -7.93
CA TRP A 306 6.20 9.48 -7.30
C TRP A 306 6.04 8.32 -8.30
N GLN A 307 6.31 8.57 -9.59
CA GLN A 307 6.30 7.58 -10.68
C GLN A 307 5.00 6.78 -10.77
N VAL A 308 3.87 7.45 -10.58
CA VAL A 308 2.55 6.79 -10.57
C VAL A 308 2.22 6.21 -11.94
N ASP A 309 2.49 6.97 -13.02
CA ASP A 309 2.14 6.53 -14.37
C ASP A 309 2.97 5.31 -14.78
N GLY A 310 2.29 4.25 -15.18
CA GLY A 310 2.87 2.96 -15.53
C GLY A 310 3.26 2.09 -14.32
N ALA A 311 2.99 2.51 -13.07
CA ALA A 311 3.40 1.75 -11.89
C ALA A 311 2.74 0.37 -11.81
N ALA A 312 1.44 0.28 -12.06
CA ALA A 312 0.73 -1.01 -12.07
C ALA A 312 1.21 -1.90 -13.21
N SER A 313 1.51 -1.33 -14.38
CA SER A 313 2.06 -2.07 -15.53
C SER A 313 3.45 -2.62 -15.23
N ARG A 314 4.36 -1.84 -14.65
CA ARG A 314 5.69 -2.30 -14.21
C ARG A 314 5.59 -3.40 -13.14
N ALA A 315 4.62 -3.30 -12.24
CA ALA A 315 4.35 -4.36 -11.26
C ALA A 315 3.84 -5.64 -11.95
N ALA A 316 2.93 -5.52 -12.93
CA ALA A 316 2.45 -6.64 -13.72
C ALA A 316 3.58 -7.33 -14.50
N GLU A 317 4.45 -6.57 -15.16
CA GLU A 317 5.65 -7.09 -15.84
C GLU A 317 6.59 -7.82 -14.88
N THR A 318 6.74 -7.30 -13.66
CA THR A 318 7.53 -7.95 -12.62
C THR A 318 6.94 -9.30 -12.23
N VAL A 319 5.62 -9.38 -12.05
CA VAL A 319 4.92 -10.63 -11.72
C VAL A 319 5.00 -11.63 -12.87
N LEU A 320 4.70 -11.20 -14.09
CA LEU A 320 4.77 -12.05 -15.30
C LEU A 320 6.19 -12.58 -15.54
N GLY A 321 7.19 -11.77 -15.29
CA GLY A 321 8.59 -12.18 -15.45
C GLY A 321 9.03 -13.30 -14.51
N ALA A 322 8.38 -13.48 -13.35
CA ALA A 322 8.61 -14.64 -12.49
C ALA A 322 8.02 -15.93 -13.09
N ALA A 323 6.87 -15.84 -13.77
CA ALA A 323 6.24 -17.00 -14.45
C ALA A 323 7.11 -17.58 -15.56
N GLY A 324 7.89 -16.74 -16.26
CA GLY A 324 8.76 -17.17 -17.39
C GLY A 324 9.98 -17.99 -16.96
N HIS A 325 10.49 -17.77 -15.74
CA HIS A 325 11.66 -18.51 -15.23
C HIS A 325 11.35 -19.96 -14.85
N GLY A 326 10.11 -20.29 -14.52
CA GLY A 326 9.68 -21.65 -14.19
C GLY A 326 9.53 -22.59 -15.39
N ARG A 327 9.46 -22.08 -16.63
CA ARG A 327 9.27 -22.88 -17.85
C ARG A 327 10.54 -23.19 -18.63
N GLY A 328 11.70 -22.66 -18.22
CA GLY A 328 12.99 -22.78 -18.92
C GLY A 328 13.97 -23.78 -18.33
N GLY A 329 13.59 -24.54 -17.32
CA GLY A 329 14.45 -25.50 -16.62
C GLY A 329 13.89 -26.92 -16.70
N SER A 330 13.78 -27.47 -17.90
CA SER A 330 13.55 -28.93 -18.11
C SER A 330 14.55 -29.46 -19.12
#